data_8794cd6d23d964cb268bc59e11d09f9e
#
_entry.id   8794cd6d23d964cb268bc59e11d09f9e
#
_cell.length_a   1.000
_cell.length_b   1.000
_cell.length_c   1.000
_cell.angle_alpha   90.00
_cell.angle_beta   90.00
_cell.angle_gamma   90.00
#
_symmetry.space_group_name_H-M   'P 1'
#
loop_
_entity.id
_entity.type
_entity.pdbx_description
1 polymer ?
#
loop_
_entity_poly.entity_id
_entity_poly.type
_entity_poly.pdbx_seq_one_letter_code
_entity_poly.pdbx_strand_id
1 'polypeptide(L)'
;MGTETVLRAARKMAALPTVIIPGSAAEYGALPHGKPAQETAALRPLSPYGVSKAAQTLTALGYAWRHEVPVVVGRVFNITGPGEPATMLVGAIAEQVADIEAGRRDPVLRVGNLDPYRDYLDIRDAVRALYALWQAGTPGEIYNVCSGEAIQVRSVVERLVAQSRVAISVEPDPERQRPSDLPYCVGVPARLQSATAWRPTFALDASLGATLAWWRAKSPV
;
A
#
# COMPACT_ATOMS: atom_id res chain seq x y z
N MET A 1 -21.63 6.53 -7.10
CA MET A 1 -20.30 6.00 -6.70
C MET A 1 -20.46 4.62 -6.08
N GLY A 2 -19.57 3.65 -6.38
CA GLY A 2 -19.71 2.26 -5.88
C GLY A 2 -19.80 2.15 -4.36
N THR A 3 -18.98 2.89 -3.62
CA THR A 3 -19.02 2.92 -2.15
C THR A 3 -20.37 3.36 -1.60
N GLU A 4 -20.94 4.43 -2.16
CA GLU A 4 -22.28 4.89 -1.75
C GLU A 4 -23.36 3.82 -2.01
N THR A 5 -23.28 3.13 -3.15
CA THR A 5 -24.23 2.06 -3.50
C THR A 5 -24.16 0.93 -2.47
N VAL A 6 -22.95 0.50 -2.07
CA VAL A 6 -22.78 -0.53 -1.04
C VAL A 6 -23.32 -0.08 0.31
N LEU A 7 -23.01 1.13 0.75
CA LEU A 7 -23.45 1.68 2.04
C LEU A 7 -24.97 1.88 2.08
N ARG A 8 -25.56 2.29 0.96
CA ARG A 8 -27.02 2.42 0.82
C ARG A 8 -27.70 1.07 0.90
N ALA A 9 -27.09 0.01 0.34
CA ALA A 9 -27.60 -1.34 0.45
C ALA A 9 -27.47 -1.88 1.89
N ALA A 10 -26.29 -1.71 2.52
CA ALA A 10 -26.04 -2.10 3.90
C ALA A 10 -27.06 -1.49 4.88
N ARG A 11 -27.36 -0.19 4.72
CA ARG A 11 -28.35 0.52 5.54
C ARG A 11 -29.77 -0.06 5.47
N LYS A 12 -30.12 -0.75 4.38
CA LYS A 12 -31.45 -1.35 4.20
C LYS A 12 -31.57 -2.77 4.77
N MET A 13 -30.49 -3.35 5.25
CA MET A 13 -30.49 -4.69 5.82
C MET A 13 -31.14 -4.67 7.21
N ALA A 14 -31.85 -5.74 7.55
CA ALA A 14 -32.52 -5.88 8.85
C ALA A 14 -31.53 -5.85 10.03
N ALA A 15 -30.33 -6.43 9.83
CA ALA A 15 -29.18 -6.29 10.73
C ALA A 15 -28.09 -5.53 9.99
N LEU A 16 -27.63 -4.41 10.55
CA LEU A 16 -26.59 -3.60 9.94
C LEU A 16 -25.24 -4.35 9.95
N PRO A 17 -24.65 -4.64 8.78
CA PRO A 17 -23.35 -5.30 8.73
C PRO A 17 -22.24 -4.30 9.04
N THR A 18 -21.14 -4.76 9.67
CA THR A 18 -19.90 -3.97 9.72
C THR A 18 -19.29 -3.88 8.32
N VAL A 19 -19.04 -2.67 7.85
CA VAL A 19 -18.49 -2.40 6.53
C VAL A 19 -17.07 -1.89 6.67
N ILE A 20 -16.10 -2.64 6.12
CA ILE A 20 -14.70 -2.19 6.05
C ILE A 20 -14.46 -1.49 4.73
N ILE A 21 -13.94 -0.27 4.81
CA ILE A 21 -13.58 0.54 3.65
C ILE A 21 -12.05 0.61 3.54
N PRO A 22 -11.45 -0.02 2.53
CA PRO A 22 -10.04 0.18 2.24
C PRO A 22 -9.82 1.60 1.69
N GLY A 23 -9.34 2.51 2.55
CA GLY A 23 -8.85 3.83 2.18
C GLY A 23 -7.43 3.75 1.59
N SER A 24 -6.73 4.88 1.50
CA SER A 24 -5.37 4.95 0.95
C SER A 24 -4.53 6.03 1.62
N ALA A 25 -3.24 5.77 1.81
CA ALA A 25 -2.26 6.79 2.21
C ALA A 25 -2.19 7.98 1.23
N ALA A 26 -2.60 7.78 -0.04
CA ALA A 26 -2.68 8.86 -1.03
C ALA A 26 -3.65 9.99 -0.65
N GLU A 27 -4.55 9.75 0.32
CA GLU A 27 -5.44 10.75 0.89
C GLU A 27 -4.68 11.87 1.63
N TYR A 28 -3.54 11.53 2.26
CA TYR A 28 -2.72 12.50 3.00
C TYR A 28 -1.96 13.48 2.08
N GLY A 29 -1.59 13.02 0.86
CA GLY A 29 -0.75 13.79 -0.05
C GLY A 29 0.70 13.90 0.48
N ALA A 30 1.34 15.05 0.24
CA ALA A 30 2.72 15.26 0.66
C ALA A 30 2.83 15.41 2.18
N LEU A 31 3.64 14.54 2.77
CA LEU A 31 3.99 14.60 4.18
C LEU A 31 5.38 15.23 4.35
N PRO A 32 5.62 16.00 5.42
CA PRO A 32 6.96 16.48 5.74
C PRO A 32 7.91 15.29 5.96
N HIS A 33 9.15 15.40 5.45
CA HIS A 33 10.15 14.36 5.63
C HIS A 33 10.38 14.04 7.11
N GLY A 34 10.45 12.75 7.44
CA GLY A 34 10.63 12.28 8.81
C GLY A 34 9.41 12.45 9.73
N LYS A 35 8.24 12.87 9.22
CA LYS A 35 7.00 12.99 9.99
C LYS A 35 5.95 12.00 9.47
N PRO A 36 5.85 10.80 10.07
CA PRO A 36 4.84 9.83 9.71
C PRO A 36 3.42 10.35 9.94
N ALA A 37 2.48 9.98 9.06
CA ALA A 37 1.09 10.38 9.15
C ALA A 37 0.38 9.70 10.32
N GLN A 38 -0.26 10.49 11.17
CA GLN A 38 -1.32 10.03 12.06
C GLN A 38 -2.67 10.15 11.36
N GLU A 39 -3.69 9.44 11.84
CA GLU A 39 -5.03 9.46 11.26
C GLU A 39 -5.69 10.84 11.30
N THR A 40 -5.26 11.70 12.21
CA THR A 40 -5.70 13.10 12.37
C THR A 40 -5.00 14.08 11.43
N ALA A 41 -4.02 13.63 10.64
CA ALA A 41 -3.33 14.50 9.71
C ALA A 41 -4.29 15.03 8.63
N ALA A 42 -4.09 16.29 8.24
CA ALA A 42 -4.90 16.92 7.20
C ALA A 42 -4.76 16.20 5.86
N LEU A 43 -5.89 16.02 5.16
CA LEU A 43 -5.91 15.43 3.84
C LEU A 43 -5.55 16.49 2.80
N ARG A 44 -4.54 16.20 1.97
CA ARG A 44 -4.05 17.07 0.88
C ARG A 44 -3.70 16.23 -0.35
N PRO A 45 -4.66 15.45 -0.89
CA PRO A 45 -4.38 14.53 -2.00
C PRO A 45 -3.86 15.29 -3.22
N LEU A 46 -2.79 14.78 -3.85
CA LEU A 46 -2.12 15.38 -5.00
C LEU A 46 -2.48 14.70 -6.34
N SER A 47 -3.29 13.66 -6.31
CA SER A 47 -3.68 12.93 -7.51
C SER A 47 -5.18 12.70 -7.59
N PRO A 48 -5.76 12.52 -8.79
CA PRO A 48 -7.17 12.15 -8.95
C PRO A 48 -7.53 10.89 -8.15
N TYR A 49 -6.62 9.91 -8.05
CA TYR A 49 -6.77 8.74 -7.22
C TYR A 49 -6.89 9.11 -5.74
N GLY A 50 -5.97 9.90 -5.20
CA GLY A 50 -6.00 10.34 -3.80
C GLY A 50 -7.27 11.11 -3.48
N VAL A 51 -7.71 12.03 -4.38
CA VAL A 51 -8.98 12.75 -4.25
C VAL A 51 -10.16 11.77 -4.19
N SER A 52 -10.21 10.78 -5.08
CA SER A 52 -11.27 9.78 -5.10
C SER A 52 -11.32 8.95 -3.81
N LYS A 53 -10.16 8.62 -3.24
CA LYS A 53 -10.06 7.87 -1.98
C LYS A 53 -10.45 8.72 -0.78
N ALA A 54 -10.08 10.00 -0.73
CA ALA A 54 -10.55 10.94 0.29
C ALA A 54 -12.08 11.12 0.25
N ALA A 55 -12.65 11.27 -0.95
CA ALA A 55 -14.09 11.31 -1.13
C ALA A 55 -14.79 10.02 -0.69
N GLN A 56 -14.17 8.85 -0.96
CA GLN A 56 -14.63 7.54 -0.48
C GLN A 56 -14.69 7.51 1.04
N THR A 57 -13.60 7.89 1.71
CA THR A 57 -13.50 7.94 3.17
C THR A 57 -14.55 8.85 3.78
N LEU A 58 -14.68 10.10 3.27
CA LEU A 58 -15.68 11.06 3.78
C LEU A 58 -17.10 10.57 3.57
N THR A 59 -17.40 9.97 2.41
CA THR A 59 -18.71 9.37 2.16
C THR A 59 -19.01 8.26 3.17
N ALA A 60 -18.04 7.39 3.42
CA ALA A 60 -18.18 6.28 4.35
C ALA A 60 -18.44 6.75 5.80
N LEU A 61 -17.66 7.72 6.26
CA LEU A 61 -17.85 8.34 7.58
C LEU A 61 -19.20 9.06 7.71
N GLY A 62 -19.65 9.74 6.64
CA GLY A 62 -20.98 10.36 6.61
C GLY A 62 -22.11 9.35 6.84
N TYR A 63 -21.99 8.13 6.31
CA TYR A 63 -22.94 7.07 6.58
C TYR A 63 -22.87 6.54 8.02
N ALA A 64 -21.68 6.46 8.60
CA ALA A 64 -21.52 6.08 10.00
C ALA A 64 -22.17 7.12 10.92
N TRP A 65 -21.86 8.40 10.74
CA TRP A 65 -22.34 9.46 11.65
C TRP A 65 -23.83 9.78 11.51
N ARG A 66 -24.36 9.73 10.28
CA ARG A 66 -25.76 10.11 10.06
C ARG A 66 -26.74 8.96 10.08
N HIS A 67 -26.28 7.77 9.71
CA HIS A 67 -27.16 6.61 9.49
C HIS A 67 -26.80 5.41 10.37
N GLU A 68 -25.83 5.60 11.28
CA GLU A 68 -25.39 4.56 12.24
C GLU A 68 -24.96 3.24 11.57
N VAL A 69 -24.59 3.31 10.27
CA VAL A 69 -24.01 2.13 9.59
C VAL A 69 -22.62 1.88 10.19
N PRO A 70 -22.32 0.68 10.68
CA PRO A 70 -21.04 0.38 11.31
C PRO A 70 -19.91 0.34 10.26
N VAL A 71 -19.35 1.51 9.93
CA VAL A 71 -18.26 1.66 8.95
C VAL A 71 -16.94 1.83 9.68
N VAL A 72 -15.91 1.08 9.30
CA VAL A 72 -14.53 1.28 9.74
C VAL A 72 -13.65 1.50 8.52
N VAL A 73 -12.78 2.50 8.56
CA VAL A 73 -11.88 2.83 7.43
C VAL A 73 -10.45 2.40 7.76
N GLY A 74 -9.86 1.57 6.90
CA GLY A 74 -8.43 1.23 6.93
C GLY A 74 -7.69 1.99 5.83
N ARG A 75 -6.92 3.05 6.16
CA ARG A 75 -6.03 3.73 5.20
C ARG A 75 -4.79 2.89 4.95
N VAL A 76 -4.79 2.19 3.84
CA VAL A 76 -3.71 1.27 3.48
C VAL A 76 -2.56 2.03 2.84
N PHE A 77 -1.34 1.78 3.29
CA PHE A 77 -0.10 2.29 2.70
C PHE A 77 0.35 1.40 1.54
N ASN A 78 1.64 1.44 1.13
CA ASN A 78 2.03 0.62 0.00
C ASN A 78 2.03 -0.86 0.42
N ILE A 79 1.32 -1.66 -0.33
CA ILE A 79 1.32 -3.12 -0.15
C ILE A 79 2.20 -3.77 -1.21
N THR A 80 2.90 -4.84 -0.82
CA THR A 80 3.69 -5.67 -1.72
C THR A 80 3.44 -7.14 -1.46
N GLY A 81 3.63 -7.95 -2.48
CA GLY A 81 3.44 -9.40 -2.39
C GLY A 81 3.19 -10.06 -3.74
N PRO A 82 3.02 -11.39 -3.77
CA PRO A 82 2.72 -12.14 -4.99
C PRO A 82 1.51 -11.54 -5.73
N GLY A 83 1.65 -11.35 -7.04
CA GLY A 83 0.60 -10.78 -7.87
C GLY A 83 0.66 -9.25 -8.00
N GLU A 84 1.61 -8.56 -7.36
CA GLU A 84 1.79 -7.13 -7.57
C GLU A 84 2.08 -6.83 -9.06
N PRO A 85 1.27 -5.94 -9.69
CA PRO A 85 1.41 -5.68 -11.12
C PRO A 85 2.66 -4.85 -11.43
N ALA A 86 3.19 -4.99 -12.65
CA ALA A 86 4.35 -4.21 -13.15
C ALA A 86 4.10 -2.69 -13.27
N THR A 87 2.89 -2.22 -13.06
CA THR A 87 2.58 -0.80 -12.95
C THR A 87 2.95 -0.21 -11.59
N MET A 88 3.21 -1.07 -10.58
CA MET A 88 3.67 -0.72 -9.25
C MET A 88 5.17 -0.98 -9.12
N LEU A 89 5.82 -0.30 -8.16
CA LEU A 89 7.28 -0.29 -8.07
C LEU A 89 7.90 -1.68 -7.92
N VAL A 90 7.50 -2.42 -6.88
CA VAL A 90 8.11 -3.73 -6.57
C VAL A 90 7.80 -4.73 -7.68
N GLY A 91 6.57 -4.73 -8.19
CA GLY A 91 6.18 -5.55 -9.33
C GLY A 91 7.02 -5.26 -10.59
N ALA A 92 7.23 -3.97 -10.91
CA ALA A 92 8.05 -3.55 -12.08
C ALA A 92 9.52 -3.98 -11.96
N ILE A 93 10.09 -3.92 -10.76
CA ILE A 93 11.47 -4.36 -10.50
C ILE A 93 11.55 -5.90 -10.56
N ALA A 94 10.61 -6.59 -9.90
CA ALA A 94 10.57 -8.05 -9.86
C ALA A 94 10.37 -8.66 -11.25
N GLU A 95 9.53 -8.05 -12.10
CA GLU A 95 9.37 -8.43 -13.51
C GLU A 95 10.69 -8.31 -14.27
N GLN A 96 11.36 -7.15 -14.18
CA GLN A 96 12.63 -6.96 -14.88
C GLN A 96 13.69 -7.97 -14.41
N VAL A 97 13.82 -8.19 -13.11
CA VAL A 97 14.77 -9.19 -12.55
C VAL A 97 14.45 -10.58 -13.09
N ALA A 98 13.18 -11.00 -13.10
CA ALA A 98 12.76 -12.30 -13.61
C ALA A 98 13.05 -12.46 -15.12
N ASP A 99 12.83 -11.39 -15.92
CA ASP A 99 13.12 -11.36 -17.34
C ASP A 99 14.61 -11.41 -17.66
N ILE A 100 15.44 -10.72 -16.87
CA ILE A 100 16.90 -10.77 -16.96
C ILE A 100 17.41 -12.18 -16.66
N GLU A 101 16.93 -12.79 -15.58
CA GLU A 101 17.29 -14.17 -15.19
C GLU A 101 16.92 -15.21 -16.25
N ALA A 102 15.83 -14.96 -16.98
CA ALA A 102 15.37 -15.81 -18.07
C ALA A 102 16.05 -15.50 -19.42
N GLY A 103 17.01 -14.57 -19.47
CA GLY A 103 17.73 -14.17 -20.69
C GLY A 103 16.89 -13.39 -21.70
N ARG A 104 15.74 -12.85 -21.29
CA ARG A 104 14.86 -12.04 -22.17
C ARG A 104 15.23 -10.57 -22.20
N ARG A 105 16.07 -10.13 -21.27
CA ARG A 105 16.60 -8.76 -21.20
C ARG A 105 18.09 -8.78 -20.90
N ASP A 106 18.80 -7.73 -21.33
CA ASP A 106 20.16 -7.47 -20.90
C ASP A 106 20.22 -7.36 -19.37
N PRO A 107 21.36 -7.69 -18.72
CA PRO A 107 21.49 -7.68 -17.26
C PRO A 107 21.57 -6.25 -16.69
N VAL A 108 20.65 -5.40 -17.10
CA VAL A 108 20.54 -3.99 -16.75
C VAL A 108 19.12 -3.69 -16.24
N LEU A 109 19.02 -3.41 -14.96
CA LEU A 109 17.78 -2.97 -14.33
C LEU A 109 17.60 -1.46 -14.51
N ARG A 110 16.56 -1.06 -15.20
CA ARG A 110 16.24 0.36 -15.44
C ARG A 110 15.27 0.90 -14.41
N VAL A 111 15.68 1.97 -13.71
CA VAL A 111 14.97 2.52 -12.56
C VAL A 111 14.68 4.01 -12.70
N GLY A 112 13.58 4.45 -12.07
CA GLY A 112 13.26 5.87 -11.92
C GLY A 112 13.89 6.49 -10.68
N ASN A 113 13.18 7.46 -10.06
CA ASN A 113 13.65 8.13 -8.84
C ASN A 113 13.67 7.17 -7.65
N LEU A 114 14.83 7.00 -7.02
CA LEU A 114 15.09 6.09 -5.90
C LEU A 114 15.14 6.79 -4.53
N ASP A 115 15.00 8.10 -4.48
CA ASP A 115 15.18 8.90 -3.26
C ASP A 115 13.95 8.88 -2.32
N PRO A 116 12.70 8.69 -2.80
CA PRO A 116 11.54 8.73 -1.95
C PRO A 116 11.54 7.64 -0.86
N TYR A 117 10.88 7.96 0.25
CA TYR A 117 10.62 7.02 1.35
C TYR A 117 9.17 6.55 1.32
N ARG A 118 8.96 5.25 1.53
CA ARG A 118 7.65 4.60 1.55
C ARG A 118 7.54 3.67 2.74
N ASP A 119 6.31 3.44 3.14
CA ASP A 119 5.94 2.39 4.11
C ASP A 119 5.41 1.20 3.31
N TYR A 120 6.12 0.08 3.37
CA TYR A 120 5.74 -1.15 2.68
C TYR A 120 5.19 -2.16 3.67
N LEU A 121 4.06 -2.77 3.33
CA LEU A 121 3.41 -3.80 4.12
C LEU A 121 3.14 -5.02 3.24
N ASP A 122 3.36 -6.21 3.76
CA ASP A 122 2.98 -7.46 3.06
C ASP A 122 1.46 -7.51 2.87
N ILE A 123 1.01 -7.94 1.70
CA ILE A 123 -0.43 -8.05 1.39
C ILE A 123 -1.18 -8.94 2.39
N ARG A 124 -0.54 -9.99 2.90
CA ARG A 124 -1.15 -10.90 3.90
C ARG A 124 -1.35 -10.18 5.23
N ASP A 125 -0.41 -9.34 5.63
CA ASP A 125 -0.54 -8.49 6.83
C ASP A 125 -1.58 -7.40 6.64
N ALA A 126 -1.69 -6.81 5.45
CA ALA A 126 -2.74 -5.84 5.13
C ALA A 126 -4.14 -6.48 5.22
N VAL A 127 -4.33 -7.69 4.67
CA VAL A 127 -5.60 -8.43 4.78
C VAL A 127 -5.92 -8.78 6.23
N ARG A 128 -4.93 -9.24 7.01
CA ARG A 128 -5.09 -9.52 8.44
C ARG A 128 -5.48 -8.25 9.24
N ALA A 129 -4.90 -7.10 8.88
CA ALA A 129 -5.24 -5.81 9.50
C ALA A 129 -6.70 -5.43 9.23
N LEU A 130 -7.14 -5.51 7.98
CA LEU A 130 -8.53 -5.20 7.62
C LEU A 130 -9.52 -6.17 8.29
N TYR A 131 -9.16 -7.46 8.40
CA TYR A 131 -9.97 -8.45 9.11
C TYR A 131 -10.04 -8.16 10.63
N ALA A 132 -8.91 -7.79 11.24
CA ALA A 132 -8.87 -7.41 12.65
C ALA A 132 -9.71 -6.15 12.92
N LEU A 133 -9.68 -5.16 12.01
CA LEU A 133 -10.54 -3.97 12.07
C LEU A 133 -12.02 -4.32 11.91
N TRP A 134 -12.35 -5.31 11.08
CA TRP A 134 -13.73 -5.79 10.97
C TRP A 134 -14.23 -6.38 12.29
N GLN A 135 -13.37 -7.06 13.04
CA GLN A 135 -13.74 -7.70 14.30
C GLN A 135 -13.79 -6.73 15.48
N ALA A 136 -12.85 -5.78 15.56
CA ALA A 136 -12.61 -4.96 16.76
C ALA A 136 -12.45 -3.46 16.49
N GLY A 137 -12.56 -3.01 15.23
CA GLY A 137 -12.49 -1.59 14.91
C GLY A 137 -13.73 -0.84 15.37
N THR A 138 -13.54 0.38 15.88
CA THR A 138 -14.65 1.25 16.30
C THR A 138 -15.36 1.83 15.08
N PRO A 139 -16.68 1.66 14.93
CA PRO A 139 -17.44 2.28 13.86
C PRO A 139 -17.29 3.80 13.83
N GLY A 140 -17.16 4.37 12.64
CA GLY A 140 -16.95 5.80 12.43
C GLY A 140 -15.49 6.25 12.56
N GLU A 141 -14.56 5.31 12.77
CA GLU A 141 -13.15 5.60 12.98
C GLU A 141 -12.26 5.19 11.79
N ILE A 142 -11.10 5.84 11.72
CA ILE A 142 -10.07 5.60 10.71
C ILE A 142 -8.83 5.00 11.38
N TYR A 143 -8.18 4.08 10.69
CA TYR A 143 -6.96 3.41 11.12
C TYR A 143 -5.93 3.34 9.99
N ASN A 144 -4.69 3.71 10.26
CA ASN A 144 -3.59 3.50 9.33
C ASN A 144 -3.20 2.01 9.29
N VAL A 145 -3.24 1.43 8.10
CA VAL A 145 -2.79 0.06 7.83
C VAL A 145 -1.42 0.14 7.18
N CYS A 146 -0.38 0.08 8.00
CA CYS A 146 1.02 0.32 7.64
C CYS A 146 1.98 -0.42 8.56
N SER A 147 3.26 -0.52 8.16
CA SER A 147 4.31 -1.09 9.00
C SER A 147 4.83 -0.10 10.05
N GLY A 148 4.83 1.18 9.72
CA GLY A 148 5.46 2.25 10.48
C GLY A 148 6.94 2.47 10.13
N GLU A 149 7.49 1.70 9.19
CA GLU A 149 8.89 1.77 8.79
C GLU A 149 9.08 2.63 7.54
N ALA A 150 10.03 3.57 7.62
CA ALA A 150 10.42 4.41 6.51
C ALA A 150 11.49 3.71 5.66
N ILE A 151 11.12 3.15 4.54
CA ILE A 151 12.02 2.44 3.64
C ILE A 151 12.28 3.30 2.39
N GLN A 152 13.55 3.61 2.12
CA GLN A 152 13.92 4.31 0.89
C GLN A 152 13.73 3.37 -0.31
N VAL A 153 13.21 3.90 -1.42
CA VAL A 153 12.99 3.13 -2.65
C VAL A 153 14.27 2.47 -3.15
N ARG A 154 15.42 3.14 -2.99
CA ARG A 154 16.76 2.60 -3.29
C ARG A 154 17.00 1.27 -2.56
N SER A 155 16.73 1.22 -1.28
CA SER A 155 16.89 -0.01 -0.48
C SER A 155 16.02 -1.16 -0.98
N VAL A 156 14.82 -0.88 -1.47
CA VAL A 156 13.94 -1.92 -2.06
C VAL A 156 14.55 -2.51 -3.33
N VAL A 157 15.11 -1.65 -4.20
CA VAL A 157 15.80 -2.08 -5.42
C VAL A 157 17.03 -2.94 -5.09
N GLU A 158 17.88 -2.46 -4.17
CA GLU A 158 19.09 -3.17 -3.74
C GLU A 158 18.75 -4.57 -3.17
N ARG A 159 17.72 -4.67 -2.33
CA ARG A 159 17.26 -5.94 -1.75
C ARG A 159 16.72 -6.91 -2.80
N LEU A 160 16.01 -6.43 -3.84
CA LEU A 160 15.54 -7.26 -4.96
C LEU A 160 16.70 -7.73 -5.84
N VAL A 161 17.65 -6.83 -6.15
CA VAL A 161 18.86 -7.18 -6.92
C VAL A 161 19.71 -8.19 -6.16
N ALA A 162 19.86 -8.05 -4.84
CA ALA A 162 20.58 -9.01 -4.00
C ALA A 162 19.95 -10.42 -3.99
N GLN A 163 18.66 -10.55 -4.33
CA GLN A 163 17.97 -11.84 -4.47
C GLN A 163 18.02 -12.40 -5.91
N SER A 164 18.67 -11.67 -6.83
CA SER A 164 18.85 -12.15 -8.21
C SER A 164 19.84 -13.31 -8.28
N ARG A 165 19.59 -14.22 -9.22
CA ARG A 165 20.45 -15.38 -9.53
C ARG A 165 21.62 -15.03 -10.47
N VAL A 166 21.59 -13.84 -11.06
CA VAL A 166 22.59 -13.33 -11.99
C VAL A 166 23.03 -11.93 -11.58
N ALA A 167 24.23 -11.52 -12.00
CA ALA A 167 24.69 -10.16 -11.77
C ALA A 167 23.86 -9.18 -12.58
N ILE A 168 23.35 -8.12 -11.94
CA ILE A 168 22.52 -7.07 -12.56
C ILE A 168 23.14 -5.71 -12.23
N SER A 169 23.38 -4.90 -13.26
CA SER A 169 23.69 -3.47 -13.08
C SER A 169 22.38 -2.67 -12.95
N VAL A 170 22.42 -1.60 -12.15
CA VAL A 170 21.27 -0.70 -11.97
C VAL A 170 21.57 0.63 -12.65
N GLU A 171 20.74 1.02 -13.60
CA GLU A 171 20.92 2.25 -14.35
C GLU A 171 19.66 3.13 -14.27
N PRO A 172 19.83 4.47 -14.18
CA PRO A 172 18.70 5.38 -14.24
C PRO A 172 18.10 5.37 -15.65
N ASP A 173 16.76 5.36 -15.70
CA ASP A 173 16.00 5.50 -16.94
C ASP A 173 15.42 6.91 -16.99
N PRO A 174 15.83 7.77 -17.94
CA PRO A 174 15.32 9.13 -18.08
C PRO A 174 13.79 9.19 -18.26
N GLU A 175 13.19 8.22 -18.92
CA GLU A 175 11.74 8.17 -19.15
C GLU A 175 10.96 7.84 -17.87
N ARG A 176 11.62 7.18 -16.90
CA ARG A 176 11.07 6.84 -15.58
C ARG A 176 11.42 7.86 -14.50
N GLN A 177 12.26 8.86 -14.81
CA GLN A 177 12.62 9.94 -13.90
C GLN A 177 11.45 10.92 -13.79
N ARG A 178 10.54 10.67 -12.86
CA ARG A 178 9.47 11.59 -12.52
C ARG A 178 9.82 12.29 -11.21
N PRO A 179 9.66 13.62 -11.12
CA PRO A 179 9.67 14.28 -9.83
C PRO A 179 8.68 13.55 -8.90
N SER A 180 9.13 13.16 -7.72
CA SER A 180 8.21 12.54 -6.78
C SER A 180 7.39 13.63 -6.10
N ASP A 181 6.09 13.68 -6.38
CA ASP A 181 5.16 14.56 -5.66
C ASP A 181 5.06 14.18 -4.18
N LEU A 182 5.50 12.99 -3.81
CA LEU A 182 5.47 12.43 -2.46
C LEU A 182 6.87 11.98 -2.04
N PRO A 183 7.77 12.87 -1.57
CA PRO A 183 9.12 12.48 -1.14
C PRO A 183 9.10 11.56 0.08
N TYR A 184 8.06 11.64 0.90
CA TYR A 184 7.90 10.84 2.11
C TYR A 184 6.43 10.41 2.28
N CYS A 185 6.20 9.10 2.47
CA CYS A 185 4.87 8.55 2.72
C CYS A 185 4.98 7.34 3.66
N VAL A 186 4.89 7.62 4.97
CA VAL A 186 4.99 6.63 6.05
C VAL A 186 3.87 6.88 7.04
N GLY A 187 3.29 5.83 7.63
CA GLY A 187 2.19 5.93 8.57
C GLY A 187 2.59 5.60 10.01
N VAL A 188 1.69 5.92 10.95
CA VAL A 188 1.78 5.50 12.35
C VAL A 188 0.71 4.43 12.58
N PRO A 189 1.08 3.14 12.84
CA PRO A 189 0.11 2.05 13.03
C PRO A 189 -0.45 1.96 14.46
N ALA A 190 -0.07 2.85 15.35
CA ALA A 190 -0.33 2.74 16.81
C ALA A 190 -1.83 2.59 17.13
N ARG A 191 -2.70 3.31 16.43
CA ARG A 191 -4.15 3.24 16.65
C ARG A 191 -4.72 1.85 16.30
N LEU A 192 -4.36 1.30 15.15
CA LEU A 192 -4.71 -0.06 14.74
C LEU A 192 -4.20 -1.08 15.74
N GLN A 193 -2.94 -0.95 16.15
CA GLN A 193 -2.28 -1.84 17.08
C GLN A 193 -2.94 -1.84 18.46
N SER A 194 -3.37 -0.67 18.95
CA SER A 194 -4.06 -0.55 20.23
C SER A 194 -5.48 -1.11 20.20
N ALA A 195 -6.20 -0.91 19.08
CA ALA A 195 -7.58 -1.35 18.94
C ALA A 195 -7.71 -2.86 18.73
N THR A 196 -6.73 -3.51 18.09
CA THR A 196 -6.87 -4.88 17.58
C THR A 196 -5.78 -5.84 18.02
N ALA A 197 -4.75 -5.39 18.72
CA ALA A 197 -3.50 -6.12 19.00
C ALA A 197 -2.77 -6.62 17.72
N TRP A 198 -3.19 -6.22 16.52
CA TRP A 198 -2.54 -6.59 15.26
C TRP A 198 -1.10 -6.06 15.21
N ARG A 199 -0.21 -6.84 14.63
CA ARG A 199 1.17 -6.48 14.31
C ARG A 199 1.54 -7.06 12.93
N PRO A 200 2.42 -6.40 12.15
CA PRO A 200 2.99 -7.02 10.97
C PRO A 200 3.84 -8.23 11.37
N THR A 201 3.79 -9.29 10.59
CA THR A 201 4.50 -10.56 10.84
C THR A 201 5.46 -10.93 9.73
N PHE A 202 5.29 -10.37 8.53
CA PHE A 202 6.14 -10.65 7.40
C PHE A 202 7.21 -9.58 7.25
N ALA A 203 8.49 -9.98 7.28
CA ALA A 203 9.60 -9.10 6.98
C ALA A 203 9.55 -8.67 5.49
N LEU A 204 10.00 -7.44 5.20
CA LEU A 204 10.01 -6.90 3.84
C LEU A 204 10.77 -7.80 2.87
N ASP A 205 11.93 -8.34 3.25
CA ASP A 205 12.73 -9.22 2.38
C ASP A 205 11.97 -10.49 1.98
N ALA A 206 11.17 -11.05 2.90
CA ALA A 206 10.32 -12.20 2.60
C ALA A 206 9.21 -11.84 1.60
N SER A 207 8.62 -10.64 1.73
CA SER A 207 7.58 -10.15 0.81
C SER A 207 8.15 -9.87 -0.58
N LEU A 208 9.34 -9.26 -0.66
CA LEU A 208 10.05 -9.01 -1.91
C LEU A 208 10.43 -10.32 -2.60
N GLY A 209 10.96 -11.30 -1.85
CA GLY A 209 11.30 -12.62 -2.37
C GLY A 209 10.08 -13.39 -2.89
N ALA A 210 8.95 -13.30 -2.19
CA ALA A 210 7.70 -13.92 -2.63
C ALA A 210 7.16 -13.27 -3.92
N THR A 211 7.27 -11.95 -4.04
CA THR A 211 6.89 -11.22 -5.26
C THR A 211 7.78 -11.61 -6.44
N LEU A 212 9.11 -11.68 -6.22
CA LEU A 212 10.05 -12.10 -7.26
C LEU A 212 9.81 -13.56 -7.66
N ALA A 213 9.57 -14.46 -6.71
CA ALA A 213 9.25 -15.87 -7.01
C ALA A 213 7.98 -15.99 -7.86
N TRP A 214 6.96 -15.17 -7.61
CA TRP A 214 5.74 -15.15 -8.41
C TRP A 214 6.00 -14.69 -9.86
N TRP A 215 6.83 -13.66 -10.06
CA TRP A 215 7.20 -13.19 -11.40
C TRP A 215 8.06 -14.21 -12.15
N ARG A 216 9.00 -14.90 -11.46
CA ARG A 216 9.77 -16.03 -12.03
C ARG A 216 8.87 -17.15 -12.54
N ALA A 217 7.82 -17.47 -11.79
CA ALA A 217 6.87 -18.52 -12.20
C ALA A 217 5.99 -18.09 -13.39
N LYS A 218 5.73 -16.82 -13.55
CA LYS A 218 5.00 -16.25 -14.72
C LYS A 218 5.86 -16.14 -15.96
N SER A 219 7.17 -16.10 -15.79
CA SER A 219 8.17 -15.94 -16.84
C SER A 219 8.98 -17.23 -16.98
N PRO A 220 8.35 -18.37 -17.37
CA PRO A 220 9.09 -19.61 -17.56
C PRO A 220 10.18 -19.43 -18.64
N VAL A 221 11.31 -20.10 -18.44
CA VAL A 221 12.44 -20.16 -19.37
C VAL A 221 12.00 -20.75 -20.72
#